data_982c730f3867103cb5c0be8526c8910d
#
_entry.id   982c730f3867103cb5c0be8526c8910d
#
_cell.length_a   1.000
_cell.length_b   1.000
_cell.length_c   1.000
_cell.angle_alpha   90.00
_cell.angle_beta   90.00
_cell.angle_gamma   90.00
#
_symmetry.space_group_name_H-M   'P 1'
#
loop_
_entity.id
_entity.type
_entity.pdbx_description
1 polymer ?
#
loop_
_entity_poly.entity_id
_entity_poly.type
_entity_poly.pdbx_seq_one_letter_code
_entity_poly.pdbx_strand_id
1 'polypeptide(L)'
;MTDRFRWHAKARLFDSAGTEVLRRSGVGAVLPDSPLGLAAAIGLAAFRIGAPDQPPPEPHAEPILETLTSGSTGEPRRIRRTQKSWIASFAVNATFGIGPDARLAVPGRLIHSLSLYGAVEGLHLGAEVHLLADLRPDRQRAALKDRRITHLYATPAQLRLLDGSGTLPDLRLILVGGSKLDPALRARLAILAPAAEVREFYGAAETSFITLADAATPAASVGRPYPGVDLQLDPTGEVWVK
;
A
#
# COMPACT_ATOMS: atom_id res chain seq x y z
N MET A 1 -3.49 8.52 -21.00
CA MET A 1 -3.44 7.84 -19.69
C MET A 1 -4.80 7.98 -19.03
N THR A 2 -5.36 6.93 -18.43
CA THR A 2 -6.64 7.02 -17.73
C THR A 2 -6.40 7.65 -16.37
N ASP A 3 -7.16 8.69 -16.01
CA ASP A 3 -7.05 9.37 -14.71
C ASP A 3 -7.79 8.62 -13.58
N ARG A 4 -8.28 7.39 -13.86
CA ARG A 4 -9.02 6.54 -12.91
C ARG A 4 -8.31 5.22 -12.67
N PHE A 5 -8.44 4.71 -11.46
CA PHE A 5 -8.06 3.34 -11.15
C PHE A 5 -8.86 2.36 -12.02
N ARG A 6 -8.17 1.36 -12.51
CA ARG A 6 -8.77 0.33 -13.36
C ARG A 6 -8.54 -1.05 -12.74
N TRP A 7 -9.45 -1.93 -12.99
CA TRP A 7 -9.23 -3.36 -12.78
C TRP A 7 -8.57 -3.91 -14.04
N HIS A 8 -7.28 -4.22 -13.95
CA HIS A 8 -6.54 -4.77 -15.09
C HIS A 8 -7.07 -6.16 -15.45
N ALA A 9 -7.05 -6.53 -16.73
CA ALA A 9 -7.62 -7.80 -17.20
C ALA A 9 -7.00 -9.06 -16.57
N LYS A 10 -5.73 -8.98 -16.15
CA LYS A 10 -5.01 -10.06 -15.47
C LYS A 10 -5.10 -9.97 -13.94
N ALA A 11 -5.62 -8.88 -13.38
CA ALA A 11 -5.67 -8.70 -11.94
C ALA A 11 -6.68 -9.64 -11.30
N ARG A 12 -6.30 -10.19 -10.15
CA ARG A 12 -7.17 -11.01 -9.29
C ARG A 12 -7.13 -10.48 -7.87
N LEU A 13 -8.23 -10.55 -7.17
CA LEU A 13 -8.35 -10.14 -5.77
C LEU A 13 -8.75 -11.35 -4.93
N PHE A 14 -8.07 -11.53 -3.79
CA PHE A 14 -8.36 -12.60 -2.84
C PHE A 14 -8.64 -12.03 -1.45
N ASP A 15 -9.63 -12.57 -0.80
CA ASP A 15 -9.92 -12.28 0.60
C ASP A 15 -8.94 -12.99 1.56
N SER A 16 -9.16 -12.80 2.86
CA SER A 16 -8.36 -13.40 3.91
C SER A 16 -8.45 -14.93 3.94
N ALA A 17 -9.58 -15.51 3.52
CA ALA A 17 -9.75 -16.96 3.39
C ALA A 17 -9.04 -17.55 2.14
N GLY A 18 -8.63 -16.70 1.20
CA GLY A 18 -8.08 -17.12 -0.10
C GLY A 18 -9.13 -17.33 -1.17
N THR A 19 -10.34 -16.84 -0.95
CA THR A 19 -11.42 -16.89 -1.93
C THR A 19 -11.26 -15.73 -2.91
N GLU A 20 -11.38 -16.01 -4.20
CA GLU A 20 -11.33 -14.97 -5.21
C GLU A 20 -12.58 -14.10 -5.18
N VAL A 21 -12.36 -12.79 -5.16
CA VAL A 21 -13.39 -11.75 -5.18
C VAL A 21 -13.46 -11.14 -6.56
N LEU A 22 -14.57 -11.35 -7.22
CA LEU A 22 -14.78 -10.87 -8.59
C LEU A 22 -15.01 -9.35 -8.62
N ARG A 23 -14.60 -8.73 -9.71
CA ARG A 23 -14.89 -7.33 -10.00
C ARG A 23 -16.40 -7.08 -9.91
N ARG A 24 -16.77 -5.94 -9.34
CA ARG A 24 -18.15 -5.47 -9.18
C ARG A 24 -18.32 -4.04 -9.67
N SER A 25 -19.53 -3.70 -10.09
CA SER A 25 -19.92 -2.31 -10.25
C SER A 25 -20.32 -1.76 -8.89
N GLY A 26 -19.65 -0.70 -8.43
CA GLY A 26 -19.98 -0.05 -7.16
C GLY A 26 -21.24 0.79 -7.28
N VAL A 27 -22.04 0.80 -6.21
CA VAL A 27 -23.15 1.74 -6.01
C VAL A 27 -22.81 2.57 -4.78
N GLY A 28 -22.79 3.90 -4.96
CA GLY A 28 -22.37 4.82 -3.90
C GLY A 28 -20.87 5.08 -3.87
N ALA A 29 -20.49 6.10 -3.11
CA ALA A 29 -19.10 6.58 -3.02
C ALA A 29 -18.42 6.23 -1.68
N VAL A 30 -19.15 5.72 -0.69
CA VAL A 30 -18.62 5.18 0.57
C VAL A 30 -18.82 3.69 0.58
N LEU A 31 -17.74 2.95 0.67
CA LEU A 31 -17.73 1.50 0.52
C LEU A 31 -17.14 0.84 1.78
N PRO A 32 -17.61 -0.35 2.18
CA PRO A 32 -17.12 -1.00 3.38
C PRO A 32 -15.63 -1.35 3.28
N ASP A 33 -14.96 -1.37 4.43
CA ASP A 33 -13.58 -1.84 4.55
C ASP A 33 -13.54 -3.37 4.45
N SER A 34 -13.65 -3.83 3.21
CA SER A 34 -13.71 -5.26 2.87
C SER A 34 -13.22 -5.50 1.44
N PRO A 35 -12.88 -6.74 1.08
CA PRO A 35 -12.53 -7.10 -0.30
C PRO A 35 -13.65 -6.75 -1.30
N LEU A 36 -14.91 -6.93 -0.93
CA LEU A 36 -16.06 -6.56 -1.76
C LEU A 36 -16.18 -5.05 -1.96
N GLY A 37 -15.89 -4.28 -0.90
CA GLY A 37 -15.86 -2.81 -0.97
C GLY A 37 -14.76 -2.32 -1.91
N LEU A 38 -13.56 -2.90 -1.83
CA LEU A 38 -12.48 -2.58 -2.77
C LEU A 38 -12.86 -2.95 -4.21
N ALA A 39 -13.43 -4.14 -4.42
CA ALA A 39 -13.86 -4.58 -5.74
C ALA A 39 -14.90 -3.64 -6.37
N ALA A 40 -15.75 -3.04 -5.56
CA ALA A 40 -16.75 -2.06 -5.97
C ALA A 40 -16.17 -0.65 -6.18
N ALA A 41 -15.06 -0.31 -5.51
CA ALA A 41 -14.41 1.00 -5.59
C ALA A 41 -13.69 1.23 -6.91
N ILE A 42 -13.08 0.17 -7.46
CA ILE A 42 -12.23 0.29 -8.66
C ILE A 42 -13.08 0.65 -9.88
N GLY A 43 -12.77 1.81 -10.46
CA GLY A 43 -13.48 2.39 -11.60
C GLY A 43 -14.43 3.53 -11.24
N LEU A 44 -14.72 3.77 -9.94
CA LEU A 44 -15.52 4.92 -9.52
C LEU A 44 -14.74 6.23 -9.71
N ALA A 45 -15.47 7.31 -10.03
CA ALA A 45 -14.87 8.64 -10.14
C ALA A 45 -14.48 9.22 -8.77
N ALA A 46 -15.22 8.88 -7.73
CA ALA A 46 -14.94 9.29 -6.35
C ALA A 46 -15.30 8.17 -5.40
N PHE A 47 -14.44 7.87 -4.45
CA PHE A 47 -14.76 6.89 -3.42
C PHE A 47 -13.96 7.08 -2.13
N ARG A 48 -14.46 6.46 -1.08
CA ARG A 48 -13.80 6.24 0.20
C ARG A 48 -14.13 4.84 0.71
N ILE A 49 -13.13 4.18 1.28
CA ILE A 49 -13.35 2.98 2.09
C ILE A 49 -13.58 3.42 3.53
N GLY A 50 -14.69 2.97 4.13
CA GLY A 50 -15.05 3.36 5.49
C GLY A 50 -16.43 2.89 5.92
N ALA A 51 -16.95 3.50 6.99
CA ALA A 51 -18.29 3.20 7.48
C ALA A 51 -19.35 3.80 6.52
N PRO A 52 -20.38 3.01 6.16
CA PRO A 52 -21.38 3.43 5.17
C PRO A 52 -22.25 4.63 5.57
N ASP A 53 -22.37 4.90 6.87
CA ASP A 53 -23.12 6.01 7.47
C ASP A 53 -22.42 7.37 7.35
N GLN A 54 -21.17 7.38 6.91
CA GLN A 54 -20.42 8.61 6.71
C GLN A 54 -20.84 9.32 5.41
N PRO A 55 -20.82 10.68 5.38
CA PRO A 55 -21.14 11.41 4.16
C PRO A 55 -20.21 11.06 3.02
N PRO A 56 -20.71 10.99 1.77
CA PRO A 56 -19.87 10.68 0.62
C PRO A 56 -18.80 11.77 0.38
N PRO A 57 -17.71 11.44 -0.37
CA PRO A 57 -16.81 12.47 -0.87
C PRO A 57 -17.56 13.54 -1.65
N GLU A 58 -17.20 14.80 -1.43
CA GLU A 58 -17.76 15.90 -2.22
C GLU A 58 -17.39 15.74 -3.71
N PRO A 59 -18.28 16.15 -4.63
CA PRO A 59 -17.98 16.15 -6.06
C PRO A 59 -16.69 16.92 -6.37
N HIS A 60 -15.91 16.39 -7.30
CA HIS A 60 -14.65 16.99 -7.75
C HIS A 60 -14.51 16.83 -9.26
N ALA A 61 -13.85 17.79 -9.93
CA ALA A 61 -13.67 17.78 -11.38
C ALA A 61 -12.81 16.58 -11.86
N GLU A 62 -11.80 16.22 -11.07
CA GLU A 62 -10.95 15.06 -11.34
C GLU A 62 -11.40 13.84 -10.50
N PRO A 63 -11.12 12.62 -10.96
CA PRO A 63 -11.34 11.42 -10.15
C PRO A 63 -10.52 11.46 -8.84
N ILE A 64 -11.19 11.22 -7.72
CA ILE A 64 -10.61 11.32 -6.38
C ILE A 64 -10.80 10.05 -5.55
N LEU A 65 -9.99 9.94 -4.51
CA LEU A 65 -10.22 9.03 -3.39
C LEU A 65 -9.99 9.78 -2.08
N GLU A 66 -10.60 9.29 -1.01
CA GLU A 66 -10.35 9.77 0.34
C GLU A 66 -9.83 8.63 1.21
N THR A 67 -8.80 8.91 2.01
CA THR A 67 -8.22 8.01 3.00
C THR A 67 -8.21 8.65 4.37
N LEU A 68 -7.97 7.85 5.42
CA LEU A 68 -7.75 8.36 6.77
C LEU A 68 -6.27 8.30 7.12
N THR A 69 -5.77 9.34 7.77
CA THR A 69 -4.48 9.30 8.47
C THR A 69 -4.68 8.77 9.88
N SER A 70 -3.63 8.18 10.45
CA SER A 70 -3.63 7.76 11.86
C SER A 70 -3.64 8.96 12.85
N GLY A 71 -3.41 10.18 12.35
CA GLY A 71 -3.39 11.41 13.12
C GLY A 71 -2.33 11.43 14.22
N SER A 72 -1.26 12.20 14.06
CA SER A 72 -0.26 12.43 15.14
C SER A 72 -0.88 13.12 16.37
N THR A 73 -2.06 13.71 16.22
CA THR A 73 -2.85 14.41 17.26
C THR A 73 -3.94 13.55 17.88
N GLY A 74 -4.03 12.25 17.50
CA GLY A 74 -5.02 11.31 18.04
C GLY A 74 -6.36 11.28 17.28
N GLU A 75 -6.68 12.29 16.47
CA GLU A 75 -7.89 12.29 15.64
C GLU A 75 -7.52 11.98 14.18
N PRO A 76 -8.11 10.93 13.56
CA PRO A 76 -7.89 10.63 12.15
C PRO A 76 -8.38 11.78 11.27
N ARG A 77 -7.50 12.26 10.38
CA ARG A 77 -7.86 13.26 9.38
C ARG A 77 -8.21 12.58 8.07
N ARG A 78 -9.24 13.11 7.40
CA ARG A 78 -9.61 12.68 6.06
C ARG A 78 -8.77 13.43 5.04
N ILE A 79 -8.04 12.68 4.23
CA ILE A 79 -7.16 13.20 3.18
C ILE A 79 -7.76 12.86 1.83
N ARG A 80 -7.96 13.88 1.00
CA ARG A 80 -8.40 13.74 -0.38
C ARG A 80 -7.20 13.74 -1.33
N ARG A 81 -7.19 12.78 -2.26
CA ARG A 81 -6.19 12.68 -3.31
C ARG A 81 -6.85 12.51 -4.67
N THR A 82 -6.23 13.01 -5.72
CA THR A 82 -6.62 12.62 -7.08
C THR A 82 -6.13 11.20 -7.37
N GLN A 83 -6.91 10.41 -8.08
CA GLN A 83 -6.47 9.06 -8.47
C GLN A 83 -5.25 9.12 -9.38
N LYS A 84 -5.17 10.14 -10.23
CA LYS A 84 -4.03 10.42 -11.10
C LYS A 84 -2.70 10.53 -10.33
N SER A 85 -2.71 11.15 -9.14
CA SER A 85 -1.49 11.29 -8.32
C SER A 85 -0.94 9.95 -7.85
N TRP A 86 -1.80 8.95 -7.59
CA TRP A 86 -1.36 7.60 -7.26
C TRP A 86 -0.93 6.83 -8.50
N ILE A 87 -1.67 6.96 -9.61
CA ILE A 87 -1.35 6.29 -10.89
C ILE A 87 0.04 6.70 -11.39
N ALA A 88 0.45 7.95 -11.16
CA ALA A 88 1.80 8.40 -11.53
C ALA A 88 2.90 7.59 -10.82
N SER A 89 2.73 7.30 -9.52
CA SER A 89 3.70 6.48 -8.77
C SER A 89 3.61 4.98 -9.13
N PHE A 90 2.48 4.46 -9.59
CA PHE A 90 2.37 3.07 -10.03
C PHE A 90 3.33 2.74 -11.18
N ALA A 91 3.56 3.69 -12.09
CA ALA A 91 4.52 3.51 -13.18
C ALA A 91 5.95 3.32 -12.68
N VAL A 92 6.32 4.02 -11.60
CA VAL A 92 7.62 3.85 -10.94
C VAL A 92 7.69 2.49 -10.24
N ASN A 93 6.67 2.15 -9.44
CA ASN A 93 6.66 0.91 -8.66
C ASN A 93 6.56 -0.35 -9.54
N ALA A 94 5.99 -0.24 -10.75
CA ALA A 94 6.03 -1.31 -11.74
C ALA A 94 7.48 -1.74 -12.07
N THR A 95 8.45 -0.81 -11.99
CA THR A 95 9.88 -1.13 -12.18
C THR A 95 10.46 -2.00 -11.07
N PHE A 96 9.77 -2.12 -9.93
CA PHE A 96 10.12 -2.99 -8.81
C PHE A 96 9.48 -4.39 -8.93
N GLY A 97 8.90 -4.71 -10.09
CA GLY A 97 8.32 -6.00 -10.39
C GLY A 97 6.83 -6.13 -10.02
N ILE A 98 6.16 -5.03 -9.63
CA ILE A 98 4.71 -5.06 -9.38
C ILE A 98 3.98 -5.08 -10.73
N GLY A 99 3.29 -6.17 -11.02
CA GLY A 99 2.61 -6.38 -12.30
C GLY A 99 1.95 -7.75 -12.38
N PRO A 100 1.65 -8.24 -13.60
CA PRO A 100 0.83 -9.44 -13.80
C PRO A 100 1.39 -10.74 -13.21
N ASP A 101 2.70 -10.81 -12.97
CA ASP A 101 3.35 -11.99 -12.38
C ASP A 101 3.56 -11.83 -10.86
N ALA A 102 3.18 -10.69 -10.29
CA ALA A 102 3.31 -10.41 -8.87
C ALA A 102 2.11 -10.98 -8.08
N ARG A 103 2.42 -11.56 -6.92
CA ARG A 103 1.46 -11.89 -5.85
C ARG A 103 1.69 -10.93 -4.71
N LEU A 104 0.82 -9.96 -4.58
CA LEU A 104 0.95 -8.84 -3.66
C LEU A 104 0.06 -9.05 -2.44
N ALA A 105 0.61 -8.96 -1.24
CA ALA A 105 -0.16 -9.02 0.00
C ALA A 105 -0.21 -7.68 0.72
N VAL A 106 -1.36 -7.45 1.37
CA VAL A 106 -1.66 -6.28 2.19
C VAL A 106 -2.21 -6.77 3.53
N PRO A 107 -1.43 -6.71 4.63
CA PRO A 107 -1.86 -7.19 5.95
C PRO A 107 -2.73 -6.19 6.72
N GLY A 108 -2.77 -4.93 6.31
CA GLY A 108 -3.52 -3.87 7.00
C GLY A 108 -4.90 -3.61 6.42
N ARG A 109 -5.72 -2.86 7.19
CA ARG A 109 -7.08 -2.45 6.80
C ARG A 109 -7.05 -1.42 5.67
N LEU A 110 -8.02 -1.50 4.76
CA LEU A 110 -8.09 -0.61 3.58
C LEU A 110 -8.47 0.83 3.90
N ILE A 111 -8.96 1.13 5.09
CA ILE A 111 -9.17 2.51 5.54
C ILE A 111 -7.85 3.29 5.65
N HIS A 112 -6.71 2.60 5.80
CA HIS A 112 -5.38 3.20 5.88
C HIS A 112 -4.74 3.33 4.50
N SER A 113 -4.13 4.50 4.24
CA SER A 113 -3.52 4.84 2.94
C SER A 113 -2.57 3.78 2.39
N LEU A 114 -1.65 3.26 3.22
CA LEU A 114 -0.65 2.28 2.78
C LEU A 114 -1.30 1.01 2.23
N SER A 115 -2.28 0.49 2.96
CA SER A 115 -2.99 -0.74 2.59
C SER A 115 -3.85 -0.54 1.35
N LEU A 116 -4.60 0.56 1.31
CA LEU A 116 -5.42 0.89 0.15
C LEU A 116 -4.55 1.13 -1.09
N TYR A 117 -3.42 1.85 -0.91
CA TYR A 117 -2.48 2.11 -1.99
C TYR A 117 -1.97 0.80 -2.62
N GLY A 118 -1.39 -0.10 -1.82
CA GLY A 118 -0.84 -1.36 -2.34
C GLY A 118 -1.90 -2.23 -3.02
N ALA A 119 -3.11 -2.30 -2.44
CA ALA A 119 -4.20 -3.08 -3.02
C ALA A 119 -4.69 -2.50 -4.36
N VAL A 120 -4.87 -1.18 -4.45
CA VAL A 120 -5.30 -0.50 -5.69
C VAL A 120 -4.22 -0.58 -6.76
N GLU A 121 -2.96 -0.37 -6.40
CA GLU A 121 -1.82 -0.49 -7.31
C GLU A 121 -1.74 -1.89 -7.92
N GLY A 122 -1.79 -2.94 -7.08
CA GLY A 122 -1.76 -4.31 -7.56
C GLY A 122 -2.88 -4.59 -8.57
N LEU A 123 -4.11 -4.18 -8.26
CA LEU A 123 -5.25 -4.33 -9.18
C LEU A 123 -5.08 -3.52 -10.47
N HIS A 124 -4.51 -2.31 -10.37
CA HIS A 124 -4.28 -1.42 -11.52
C HIS A 124 -3.21 -1.97 -12.45
N LEU A 125 -2.14 -2.55 -11.91
CA LEU A 125 -1.00 -3.09 -12.65
C LEU A 125 -1.16 -4.55 -13.07
N GLY A 126 -2.19 -5.25 -12.60
CA GLY A 126 -2.51 -6.60 -13.04
C GLY A 126 -2.03 -7.72 -12.12
N ALA A 127 -1.60 -7.39 -10.90
CA ALA A 127 -1.14 -8.36 -9.93
C ALA A 127 -2.29 -9.21 -9.33
N GLU A 128 -1.91 -10.32 -8.74
CA GLU A 128 -2.74 -11.08 -7.81
C GLU A 128 -2.65 -10.45 -6.43
N VAL A 129 -3.75 -9.90 -5.91
CA VAL A 129 -3.80 -9.12 -4.66
C VAL A 129 -4.46 -9.91 -3.55
N HIS A 130 -3.80 -10.05 -2.40
CA HIS A 130 -4.27 -10.78 -1.23
C HIS A 130 -4.48 -9.83 -0.04
N LEU A 131 -5.72 -9.67 0.41
CA LEU A 131 -6.08 -8.87 1.58
C LEU A 131 -6.05 -9.77 2.82
N LEU A 132 -5.18 -9.47 3.77
CA LEU A 132 -4.93 -10.33 4.92
C LEU A 132 -5.36 -9.71 6.26
N ALA A 133 -6.02 -8.55 6.24
CA ALA A 133 -6.32 -7.75 7.43
C ALA A 133 -7.15 -8.49 8.50
N ASP A 134 -8.00 -9.43 8.08
CA ASP A 134 -8.85 -10.19 9.01
C ASP A 134 -8.16 -11.41 9.64
N LEU A 135 -6.91 -11.68 9.23
CA LEU A 135 -6.11 -12.76 9.81
C LEU A 135 -5.28 -12.27 10.99
N ARG A 136 -5.11 -13.13 11.98
CA ARG A 136 -4.11 -12.93 13.04
C ARG A 136 -2.69 -13.02 12.44
N PRO A 137 -1.68 -12.41 13.05
CA PRO A 137 -0.31 -12.36 12.51
C PRO A 137 0.29 -13.71 12.15
N ASP A 138 0.06 -14.76 12.97
CA ASP A 138 0.51 -16.13 12.69
C ASP A 138 -0.12 -16.67 11.39
N ARG A 139 -1.40 -16.38 11.17
CA ARG A 139 -2.13 -16.76 9.95
C ARG A 139 -1.75 -15.89 8.74
N GLN A 140 -1.47 -14.61 8.96
CA GLN A 140 -0.92 -13.76 7.90
C GLN A 140 0.41 -14.33 7.40
N ARG A 141 1.32 -14.70 8.33
CA ARG A 141 2.59 -15.31 7.97
C ARG A 141 2.41 -16.64 7.22
N ALA A 142 1.51 -17.51 7.66
CA ALA A 142 1.19 -18.75 6.95
C ALA A 142 0.68 -18.44 5.51
N ALA A 143 -0.25 -17.49 5.37
CA ALA A 143 -0.77 -17.08 4.08
C ALA A 143 0.31 -16.51 3.15
N LEU A 144 1.27 -15.73 3.66
CA LEU A 144 2.41 -15.25 2.87
C LEU A 144 3.21 -16.41 2.26
N LYS A 145 3.44 -17.48 3.04
CA LYS A 145 4.16 -18.67 2.60
C LYS A 145 3.31 -19.52 1.65
N ASP A 146 2.12 -19.92 2.08
CA ASP A 146 1.30 -20.90 1.38
C ASP A 146 0.78 -20.37 0.03
N ARG A 147 0.53 -19.05 -0.05
CA ARG A 147 0.11 -18.37 -1.28
C ARG A 147 1.29 -17.88 -2.10
N ARG A 148 2.53 -18.16 -1.67
CA ARG A 148 3.77 -17.81 -2.38
C ARG A 148 3.83 -16.32 -2.73
N ILE A 149 3.54 -15.47 -1.74
CA ILE A 149 3.52 -14.02 -1.92
C ILE A 149 4.91 -13.52 -2.31
N THR A 150 4.95 -12.67 -3.32
CA THR A 150 6.18 -12.09 -3.87
C THR A 150 6.41 -10.65 -3.44
N HIS A 151 5.34 -9.90 -3.17
CA HIS A 151 5.39 -8.48 -2.84
C HIS A 151 4.55 -8.22 -1.59
N LEU A 152 5.05 -7.39 -0.68
CA LEU A 152 4.39 -7.09 0.59
C LEU A 152 4.43 -5.58 0.88
N TYR A 153 3.28 -4.98 1.11
CA TYR A 153 3.15 -3.63 1.67
C TYR A 153 2.86 -3.72 3.16
N ALA A 154 3.75 -3.24 4.01
CA ALA A 154 3.55 -3.33 5.46
C ALA A 154 4.21 -2.19 6.23
N THR A 155 3.69 -1.91 7.42
CA THR A 155 4.35 -1.04 8.39
C THR A 155 5.37 -1.84 9.22
N PRO A 156 6.38 -1.19 9.84
CA PRO A 156 7.29 -1.87 10.76
C PRO A 156 6.56 -2.60 11.90
N ALA A 157 5.46 -2.05 12.40
CA ALA A 157 4.65 -2.70 13.43
C ALA A 157 4.06 -4.03 12.96
N GLN A 158 3.49 -4.07 11.75
CA GLN A 158 2.96 -5.30 11.15
C GLN A 158 4.07 -6.33 10.91
N LEU A 159 5.24 -5.89 10.41
CA LEU A 159 6.38 -6.77 10.17
C LEU A 159 6.93 -7.38 11.47
N ARG A 160 6.91 -6.64 12.59
CA ARG A 160 7.29 -7.18 13.90
C ARG A 160 6.40 -8.33 14.37
N LEU A 161 5.13 -8.29 14.00
CA LEU A 161 4.16 -9.33 14.37
C LEU A 161 4.27 -10.61 13.52
N LEU A 162 5.02 -10.59 12.41
CA LEU A 162 5.24 -11.77 11.57
C LEU A 162 6.30 -12.71 12.20
N ASP A 163 6.09 -13.09 13.45
CA ASP A 163 6.95 -14.03 14.17
C ASP A 163 6.70 -15.48 13.75
N GLY A 164 7.70 -16.34 13.96
CA GLY A 164 7.63 -17.77 13.71
C GLY A 164 8.89 -18.34 13.06
N SER A 165 8.95 -19.65 12.93
CA SER A 165 10.08 -20.38 12.36
C SER A 165 10.02 -20.46 10.83
N GLY A 166 11.19 -20.60 10.22
CA GLY A 166 11.36 -20.74 8.77
C GLY A 166 11.35 -19.43 8.01
N THR A 167 11.51 -19.49 6.71
CA THR A 167 11.66 -18.35 5.81
C THR A 167 10.43 -18.15 4.92
N LEU A 168 10.35 -16.99 4.28
CA LEU A 168 9.42 -16.63 3.22
C LEU A 168 10.19 -16.51 1.89
N PRO A 169 10.55 -17.62 1.27
CA PRO A 169 11.53 -17.65 0.16
C PRO A 169 10.99 -17.04 -1.13
N ASP A 170 9.67 -16.93 -1.28
CA ASP A 170 9.06 -16.36 -2.48
C ASP A 170 9.00 -14.83 -2.45
N LEU A 171 9.16 -14.19 -1.27
CA LEU A 171 9.19 -12.73 -1.19
C LEU A 171 10.38 -12.17 -1.96
N ARG A 172 10.11 -11.18 -2.81
CA ARG A 172 11.07 -10.46 -3.66
C ARG A 172 11.16 -8.99 -3.29
N LEU A 173 10.06 -8.42 -2.80
CA LEU A 173 9.98 -7.01 -2.41
C LEU A 173 9.16 -6.85 -1.15
N ILE A 174 9.67 -6.07 -0.20
CA ILE A 174 8.93 -5.57 0.96
C ILE A 174 8.99 -4.05 0.92
N LEU A 175 7.85 -3.41 0.67
CA LEU A 175 7.69 -1.96 0.74
C LEU A 175 7.21 -1.58 2.15
N VAL A 176 8.05 -0.83 2.85
CA VAL A 176 7.86 -0.48 4.26
C VAL A 176 7.62 1.01 4.41
N GLY A 177 6.53 1.37 5.07
CA GLY A 177 6.21 2.78 5.34
C GLY A 177 5.41 2.98 6.62
N GLY A 178 5.14 4.23 6.95
CA GLY A 178 4.37 4.62 8.13
C GLY A 178 5.20 4.90 9.39
N SER A 179 6.40 4.35 9.50
CA SER A 179 7.40 4.72 10.52
C SER A 179 8.78 4.22 10.10
N LYS A 180 9.83 4.70 10.77
CA LYS A 180 11.21 4.27 10.50
C LYS A 180 11.40 2.79 10.78
N LEU A 181 12.08 2.12 9.86
CA LEU A 181 12.51 0.73 10.00
C LEU A 181 13.81 0.67 10.78
N ASP A 182 13.77 0.14 12.00
CA ASP A 182 14.96 0.02 12.84
C ASP A 182 15.93 -1.08 12.34
N PRO A 183 17.23 -0.97 12.67
CA PRO A 183 18.25 -1.92 12.21
C PRO A 183 17.98 -3.37 12.63
N ALA A 184 17.43 -3.60 13.83
CA ALA A 184 17.16 -4.94 14.33
C ALA A 184 16.04 -5.62 13.51
N LEU A 185 14.95 -4.87 13.19
CA LEU A 185 13.90 -5.39 12.33
C LEU A 185 14.41 -5.62 10.90
N ARG A 186 15.26 -4.72 10.37
CA ARG A 186 15.88 -4.90 9.04
C ARG A 186 16.72 -6.19 8.98
N ALA A 187 17.54 -6.44 10.00
CA ALA A 187 18.34 -7.68 10.10
C ALA A 187 17.45 -8.94 10.18
N ARG A 188 16.36 -8.86 10.94
CA ARG A 188 15.38 -9.95 11.04
C ARG A 188 14.70 -10.23 9.69
N LEU A 189 14.33 -9.18 8.93
CA LEU A 189 13.74 -9.33 7.61
C LEU A 189 14.69 -10.00 6.61
N ALA A 190 15.98 -9.72 6.68
CA ALA A 190 16.98 -10.39 5.83
C ALA A 190 17.06 -11.90 6.09
N ILE A 191 16.80 -12.34 7.34
CA ILE A 191 16.70 -13.78 7.68
C ILE A 191 15.36 -14.36 7.25
N LEU A 192 14.26 -13.64 7.52
CA LEU A 192 12.90 -14.07 7.23
C LEU A 192 12.65 -14.22 5.73
N ALA A 193 13.12 -13.26 4.94
CA ALA A 193 12.90 -13.18 3.50
C ALA A 193 14.22 -12.90 2.76
N PRO A 194 15.12 -13.92 2.68
CA PRO A 194 16.50 -13.71 2.20
C PRO A 194 16.58 -13.30 0.72
N ALA A 195 15.54 -13.52 -0.07
CA ALA A 195 15.47 -13.12 -1.47
C ALA A 195 14.76 -11.76 -1.67
N ALA A 196 14.26 -11.13 -0.60
CA ALA A 196 13.51 -9.90 -0.70
C ALA A 196 14.41 -8.67 -0.65
N GLU A 197 14.18 -7.75 -1.58
CA GLU A 197 14.63 -6.38 -1.43
C GLU A 197 13.70 -5.65 -0.44
N VAL A 198 14.27 -5.03 0.59
CA VAL A 198 13.51 -4.22 1.56
C VAL A 198 13.70 -2.75 1.20
N ARG A 199 12.64 -2.12 0.73
CA ARG A 199 12.58 -0.69 0.44
C ARG A 199 11.73 0.02 1.47
N GLU A 200 12.35 0.95 2.18
CA GLU A 200 11.67 1.82 3.13
C GLU A 200 11.35 3.14 2.43
N PHE A 201 10.11 3.60 2.51
CA PHE A 201 9.77 4.92 2.02
C PHE A 201 9.35 5.86 3.17
N TYR A 202 9.78 7.10 3.07
CA TYR A 202 9.24 8.20 3.84
C TYR A 202 8.17 8.89 2.99
N GLY A 203 7.03 9.18 3.61
CA GLY A 203 5.88 9.80 2.96
C GLY A 203 4.71 9.97 3.90
N ALA A 204 3.67 10.60 3.41
CA ALA A 204 2.44 10.84 4.13
C ALA A 204 1.22 10.55 3.24
N ALA A 205 0.03 10.44 3.83
CA ALA A 205 -1.20 10.26 3.05
C ALA A 205 -1.43 11.43 2.09
N GLU A 206 -0.96 12.62 2.47
CA GLU A 206 -1.06 13.86 1.72
C GLU A 206 -0.14 13.91 0.50
N THR A 207 1.06 13.32 0.59
CA THR A 207 2.11 13.43 -0.42
C THR A 207 2.40 12.12 -1.15
N SER A 208 1.98 10.96 -0.60
CA SER A 208 2.44 9.62 -0.99
C SER A 208 3.93 9.44 -0.73
N PHE A 209 4.70 8.91 -1.66
CA PHE A 209 6.14 8.71 -1.54
C PHE A 209 6.89 10.04 -1.68
N ILE A 210 7.73 10.36 -0.69
CA ILE A 210 8.63 11.52 -0.72
C ILE A 210 10.05 11.04 -1.00
N THR A 211 10.54 10.05 -0.24
CA THR A 211 11.84 9.43 -0.47
C THR A 211 11.75 7.92 -0.43
N LEU A 212 12.77 7.27 -0.98
CA LEU A 212 12.91 5.82 -1.00
C LEU A 212 14.32 5.44 -0.55
N ALA A 213 14.41 4.53 0.42
CA ALA A 213 15.63 3.97 0.96
C ALA A 213 15.70 2.47 0.63
N ASP A 214 16.89 1.99 0.33
CA ASP A 214 17.24 0.61 0.03
C ASP A 214 18.30 0.06 1.01
N ALA A 215 18.87 -1.09 0.69
CA ALA A 215 19.89 -1.72 1.51
C ALA A 215 21.20 -0.92 1.59
N ALA A 216 21.52 -0.09 0.59
CA ALA A 216 22.71 0.75 0.56
C ALA A 216 22.54 2.08 1.27
N THR A 217 21.31 2.42 1.65
CA THR A 217 21.00 3.69 2.32
C THR A 217 21.46 3.67 3.78
N PRO A 218 22.23 4.68 4.24
CA PRO A 218 22.66 4.77 5.66
C PRO A 218 21.45 4.74 6.61
N ALA A 219 21.59 4.08 7.75
CA ALA A 219 20.49 3.87 8.71
C ALA A 219 19.84 5.18 9.23
N ALA A 220 20.62 6.26 9.32
CA ALA A 220 20.11 7.58 9.72
C ALA A 220 19.38 8.33 8.60
N SER A 221 19.50 7.89 7.35
CA SER A 221 18.86 8.53 6.19
C SER A 221 17.46 7.99 5.93
N VAL A 222 16.61 8.82 5.34
CA VAL A 222 15.29 8.40 4.80
C VAL A 222 15.35 8.05 3.30
N GLY A 223 16.56 8.02 2.73
CA GLY A 223 16.77 7.65 1.33
C GLY A 223 16.92 8.85 0.39
N ARG A 224 16.71 8.58 -0.88
CA ARG A 224 16.77 9.55 -1.97
C ARG A 224 15.37 10.02 -2.33
N PRO A 225 15.21 11.21 -2.95
CA PRO A 225 13.93 11.63 -3.50
C PRO A 225 13.31 10.53 -4.36
N TYR A 226 12.02 10.30 -4.16
CA TYR A 226 11.27 9.38 -5.01
C TYR A 226 11.25 9.92 -6.45
N PRO A 227 11.31 9.07 -7.48
CA PRO A 227 11.31 9.52 -8.87
C PRO A 227 10.16 10.49 -9.19
N GLY A 228 10.49 11.68 -9.67
CA GLY A 228 9.53 12.74 -9.96
C GLY A 228 9.16 13.62 -8.77
N VAL A 229 9.85 13.47 -7.64
CA VAL A 229 9.70 14.33 -6.46
C VAL A 229 10.91 15.26 -6.34
N ASP A 230 10.66 16.56 -6.28
CA ASP A 230 11.65 17.58 -5.95
C ASP A 230 11.59 17.90 -4.47
N LEU A 231 12.75 17.90 -3.79
CA LEU A 231 12.90 18.22 -2.38
C LEU A 231 13.73 19.47 -2.21
N GLN A 232 13.24 20.36 -1.37
CA GLN A 232 14.00 21.53 -0.94
C GLN A 232 13.98 21.60 0.59
N LEU A 233 15.16 21.84 1.17
CA LEU A 233 15.30 22.16 2.59
C LEU A 233 15.48 23.67 2.70
N ASP A 234 14.69 24.30 3.54
CA ASP A 234 14.89 25.68 3.88
C ASP A 234 15.98 25.85 4.97
N PRO A 235 16.44 27.07 5.25
CA PRO A 235 17.47 27.31 6.29
C PRO A 235 17.05 26.88 7.70
N THR A 236 15.77 26.68 7.97
CA THR A 236 15.26 26.23 9.28
C THR A 236 15.19 24.71 9.38
N GLY A 237 15.45 23.99 8.27
CA GLY A 237 15.37 22.54 8.18
C GLY A 237 13.98 22.03 7.80
N GLU A 238 13.05 22.90 7.39
CA GLU A 238 11.75 22.50 6.88
C GLU A 238 11.88 21.87 5.49
N VAL A 239 11.15 20.77 5.28
CA VAL A 239 11.17 20.00 4.02
C VAL A 239 10.01 20.43 3.14
N TRP A 240 10.33 21.01 2.00
CA TRP A 240 9.35 21.33 0.95
C TRP A 240 9.36 20.25 -0.11
N VAL A 241 8.17 19.80 -0.50
CA VAL A 241 7.95 18.71 -1.44
C VAL A 241 7.13 19.21 -2.63
N LYS A 242 7.64 18.97 -3.86
CA LYS A 242 6.95 19.30 -5.09
C LYS A 242 6.90 18.09 -6.02
#